data_dde3c9b8bc41bfa7f6201791deba8bea
#
_entry.id   dde3c9b8bc41bfa7f6201791deba8bea
#
_cell.length_a   1.000
_cell.length_b   1.000
_cell.length_c   1.000
_cell.angle_alpha   90.00
_cell.angle_beta   90.00
_cell.angle_gamma   90.00
#
_symmetry.space_group_name_H-M   'P 1'
#
loop_
_entity.id
_entity.type
_entity.pdbx_description
1 polymer ?
#
loop_
_entity_poly.entity_id
_entity_poly.type
_entity_poly.pdbx_seq_one_letter_code
_entity_poly.pdbx_strand_id
1 'polypeptide(L)'
;MRTDSVVRVIAAVVLVGSVPLVAQGRRPVETRGVSLSLLCGPQASYTAPVPTITVLGGTEPRKALFAAGETILLNAGTAQGVRAGQQFYVRRVVSDELAIPAGPSRPFSIHTAGWVTVRETLADSSVAVVSESCDGISTGDFLEPLILPVAETEIATGEPDFSRPAQVIMADERRQLGVSGSLMIIDRGSDHGLRPGQRLTLFRPGINGVGPVIRIGHAVVASTQQETSLMRIGATTGEVQLGDLVAIYR
;
A
#
# COMPACT_ATOMS: atom_id res chain seq x y z
N MET A 1 20.31 73.49 58.10
CA MET A 1 19.71 73.26 56.76
C MET A 1 20.05 71.84 56.36
N ARG A 2 19.10 70.94 56.41
CA ARG A 2 19.21 69.53 56.04
C ARG A 2 18.75 69.42 54.58
N THR A 3 19.59 68.85 53.74
CA THR A 3 19.24 68.44 52.38
C THR A 3 19.11 66.94 52.35
N ASP A 4 17.88 66.45 52.24
CA ASP A 4 17.57 65.01 52.07
C ASP A 4 17.80 64.62 50.60
N SER A 5 18.71 63.71 50.37
CA SER A 5 18.89 63.04 49.08
C SER A 5 18.01 61.81 48.97
N VAL A 6 17.03 61.90 48.09
CA VAL A 6 16.15 60.75 47.75
C VAL A 6 16.83 59.91 46.67
N VAL A 7 17.27 58.70 47.04
CA VAL A 7 17.76 57.67 46.15
C VAL A 7 16.55 56.93 45.53
N ARG A 8 16.31 57.07 44.23
CA ARG A 8 15.31 56.31 43.50
C ARG A 8 15.94 55.00 43.01
N VAL A 9 15.51 53.88 43.60
CA VAL A 9 15.85 52.54 43.13
C VAL A 9 14.90 52.20 41.96
N ILE A 10 15.43 52.04 40.76
CA ILE A 10 14.72 51.57 39.59
C ILE A 10 14.87 50.04 39.59
N ALA A 11 13.77 49.34 39.88
CA ALA A 11 13.70 47.86 39.75
C ALA A 11 13.42 47.53 38.26
N ALA A 12 14.44 46.97 37.57
CA ALA A 12 14.25 46.43 36.23
C ALA A 12 13.58 45.03 36.33
N VAL A 13 12.34 44.94 35.88
CA VAL A 13 11.61 43.63 35.76
C VAL A 13 12.08 43.00 34.43
N VAL A 14 12.88 41.96 34.52
CA VAL A 14 13.20 41.09 33.39
C VAL A 14 12.08 40.12 33.17
N LEU A 15 11.23 40.39 32.17
CA LEU A 15 10.23 39.45 31.65
C LEU A 15 10.94 38.35 30.84
N VAL A 16 11.17 37.19 31.45
CA VAL A 16 11.59 35.98 30.79
C VAL A 16 10.38 35.42 30.01
N GLY A 17 10.29 35.78 28.73
CA GLY A 17 9.31 35.21 27.82
C GLY A 17 9.63 33.74 27.55
N SER A 18 8.84 32.83 28.10
CA SER A 18 8.85 31.41 27.74
C SER A 18 8.31 31.26 26.32
N VAL A 19 9.20 31.06 25.34
CA VAL A 19 8.81 30.69 23.97
C VAL A 19 8.33 29.23 24.04
N PRO A 20 7.06 28.93 23.70
CA PRO A 20 6.62 27.55 23.62
C PRO A 20 7.36 26.88 22.46
N LEU A 21 8.15 25.85 22.77
CA LEU A 21 8.76 24.97 21.79
C LEU A 21 7.61 24.18 21.15
N VAL A 22 7.03 24.71 20.05
CA VAL A 22 6.08 23.99 19.24
C VAL A 22 6.86 22.85 18.58
N ALA A 23 6.75 21.65 19.13
CA ALA A 23 7.19 20.44 18.46
C ALA A 23 6.45 20.37 17.13
N GLN A 24 7.14 20.69 16.05
CA GLN A 24 6.64 20.45 14.69
C GLN A 24 6.60 18.94 14.47
N GLY A 25 5.55 18.29 14.98
CA GLY A 25 5.19 16.95 14.58
C GLY A 25 5.03 16.96 13.06
N ARG A 26 5.94 16.31 12.33
CA ARG A 26 5.73 16.05 10.90
C ARG A 26 4.38 15.39 10.77
N ARG A 27 3.48 16.06 10.05
CA ARG A 27 2.15 15.54 9.75
C ARG A 27 2.31 14.18 9.07
N PRO A 28 1.49 13.19 9.41
CA PRO A 28 1.40 11.94 8.66
C PRO A 28 1.20 12.28 7.18
N VAL A 29 1.74 11.45 6.27
CA VAL A 29 1.46 11.62 4.84
C VAL A 29 -0.06 11.63 4.68
N GLU A 30 -0.60 12.77 4.30
CA GLU A 30 -2.02 12.87 3.97
C GLU A 30 -2.24 12.03 2.72
N THR A 31 -2.93 10.92 2.86
CA THR A 31 -3.38 10.01 1.79
C THR A 31 -4.47 10.69 0.94
N ARG A 32 -4.27 11.96 0.58
CA ARG A 32 -5.27 12.77 -0.13
C ARG A 32 -5.74 12.06 -1.38
N GLY A 33 -6.99 11.58 -1.35
CA GLY A 33 -7.68 11.01 -2.49
C GLY A 33 -7.41 9.52 -2.77
N VAL A 34 -6.57 8.84 -1.97
CA VAL A 34 -6.36 7.39 -2.10
C VAL A 34 -7.13 6.66 -1.00
N SER A 35 -7.98 5.71 -1.38
CA SER A 35 -8.76 4.94 -0.39
C SER A 35 -7.86 4.00 0.42
N LEU A 36 -8.18 3.82 1.71
CA LEU A 36 -7.47 2.89 2.58
C LEU A 36 -7.49 1.46 2.01
N SER A 37 -8.60 1.04 1.42
CA SER A 37 -8.71 -0.27 0.78
C SER A 37 -7.71 -0.47 -0.35
N LEU A 38 -7.34 0.59 -1.09
CA LEU A 38 -6.32 0.51 -2.12
C LEU A 38 -4.91 0.41 -1.53
N LEU A 39 -4.64 1.17 -0.47
CA LEU A 39 -3.34 1.11 0.23
C LEU A 39 -3.10 -0.25 0.90
N CYS A 40 -4.15 -0.85 1.44
CA CYS A 40 -4.14 -2.19 2.02
C CYS A 40 -4.30 -3.31 0.97
N GLY A 41 -4.54 -2.96 -0.29
CA GLY A 41 -4.79 -3.93 -1.36
C GLY A 41 -3.64 -4.92 -1.55
N PRO A 42 -3.96 -6.14 -2.00
CA PRO A 42 -2.98 -7.17 -2.26
C PRO A 42 -2.13 -6.85 -3.50
N GLN A 43 -0.99 -7.51 -3.59
CA GLN A 43 -0.16 -7.55 -4.80
C GLN A 43 0.13 -9.00 -5.15
N ALA A 44 0.49 -9.25 -6.40
CA ALA A 44 0.99 -10.55 -6.81
C ALA A 44 2.30 -10.39 -7.60
N SER A 45 3.19 -11.35 -7.45
CA SER A 45 4.44 -11.42 -8.19
C SER A 45 4.76 -12.87 -8.53
N TYR A 46 5.28 -13.13 -9.73
CA TYR A 46 5.80 -14.45 -10.09
C TYR A 46 7.25 -14.65 -9.60
N THR A 47 7.89 -13.58 -9.15
CA THR A 47 9.22 -13.61 -8.52
C THR A 47 9.06 -13.49 -7.01
N ALA A 48 9.69 -14.39 -6.27
CA ALA A 48 9.69 -14.32 -4.81
C ALA A 48 10.35 -13.01 -4.34
N PRO A 49 9.71 -12.23 -3.45
CA PRO A 49 10.36 -11.08 -2.84
C PRO A 49 11.64 -11.47 -2.11
N VAL A 50 12.68 -10.66 -2.24
CA VAL A 50 13.94 -10.81 -1.50
C VAL A 50 14.00 -9.71 -0.42
N PRO A 51 13.54 -9.98 0.80
CA PRO A 51 13.48 -8.99 1.86
C PRO A 51 14.88 -8.51 2.28
N THR A 52 15.08 -7.21 2.32
CA THR A 52 16.31 -6.59 2.86
C THR A 52 16.06 -5.98 4.24
N ILE A 53 14.84 -5.55 4.50
CA ILE A 53 14.42 -4.96 5.78
C ILE A 53 13.24 -5.76 6.30
N THR A 54 13.31 -6.16 7.57
CA THR A 54 12.26 -6.95 8.23
C THR A 54 11.95 -6.42 9.63
N VAL A 55 10.76 -6.75 10.12
CA VAL A 55 10.33 -6.51 11.49
C VAL A 55 10.99 -7.52 12.42
N LEU A 56 11.79 -7.06 13.38
CA LEU A 56 12.40 -7.89 14.41
C LEU A 56 11.44 -8.20 15.57
N GLY A 57 10.52 -7.30 15.86
CA GLY A 57 9.58 -7.40 16.97
C GLY A 57 9.17 -6.05 17.49
N GLY A 58 8.53 -6.02 18.67
CA GLY A 58 8.15 -4.81 19.38
C GLY A 58 8.91 -4.61 20.68
N THR A 59 8.54 -3.58 21.42
CA THR A 59 9.12 -3.28 22.74
C THR A 59 8.62 -4.21 23.85
N GLU A 60 7.48 -4.88 23.63
CA GLU A 60 6.90 -5.82 24.59
C GLU A 60 7.36 -7.25 24.26
N PRO A 61 8.04 -7.94 25.23
CA PRO A 61 8.39 -9.35 25.08
C PRO A 61 7.12 -10.20 24.88
N ARG A 62 7.14 -11.12 23.94
CA ARG A 62 6.05 -12.07 23.60
C ARG A 62 4.89 -11.47 22.81
N LYS A 63 4.90 -10.21 22.47
CA LYS A 63 3.90 -9.65 21.57
C LYS A 63 4.28 -9.99 20.13
N ALA A 64 3.38 -10.64 19.41
CA ALA A 64 3.61 -11.13 18.06
C ALA A 64 2.91 -10.28 16.98
N LEU A 65 1.87 -9.53 17.35
CA LEU A 65 1.08 -8.69 16.46
C LEU A 65 1.11 -7.23 16.91
N PHE A 66 1.33 -6.33 15.97
CA PHE A 66 1.46 -4.90 16.24
C PHE A 66 0.38 -4.12 15.48
N ALA A 67 -0.30 -3.25 16.20
CA ALA A 67 -1.37 -2.37 15.71
C ALA A 67 -0.88 -0.93 15.52
N ALA A 68 -1.72 -0.08 14.94
CA ALA A 68 -1.44 1.34 14.76
C ALA A 68 -1.08 2.03 16.09
N GLY A 69 -0.06 2.88 16.07
CA GLY A 69 0.49 3.59 17.24
C GLY A 69 1.57 2.82 17.99
N GLU A 70 1.76 1.53 17.74
CA GLU A 70 2.77 0.74 18.46
C GLU A 70 4.16 0.89 17.86
N THR A 71 5.16 0.67 18.70
CA THR A 71 6.57 0.77 18.35
C THR A 71 7.14 -0.60 18.03
N ILE A 72 7.85 -0.69 16.90
CA ILE A 72 8.53 -1.89 16.41
C ILE A 72 10.00 -1.62 16.12
N LEU A 73 10.77 -2.69 16.10
CA LEU A 73 12.19 -2.71 15.73
C LEU A 73 12.38 -3.30 14.34
N LEU A 74 13.27 -2.71 13.56
CA LEU A 74 13.65 -3.14 12.22
C LEU A 74 15.12 -3.59 12.22
N ASN A 75 15.46 -4.57 11.39
CA ASN A 75 16.82 -5.09 11.21
C ASN A 75 17.71 -4.23 10.28
N ALA A 76 17.35 -2.99 10.05
CA ALA A 76 18.09 -2.09 9.18
C ALA A 76 18.18 -0.69 9.79
N GLY A 77 19.32 -0.04 9.61
CA GLY A 77 19.62 1.29 10.14
C GLY A 77 20.29 2.19 9.10
N THR A 78 21.13 3.10 9.58
CA THR A 78 21.82 4.07 8.71
C THR A 78 22.79 3.39 7.74
N ALA A 79 23.37 2.25 8.11
CA ALA A 79 24.28 1.48 7.24
C ALA A 79 23.55 0.91 6.00
N GLN A 80 22.25 0.63 6.11
CA GLN A 80 21.36 0.20 5.02
C GLN A 80 20.60 1.37 4.37
N GLY A 81 20.94 2.62 4.71
CA GLY A 81 20.33 3.81 4.15
C GLY A 81 18.97 4.21 4.74
N VAL A 82 18.56 3.59 5.86
CA VAL A 82 17.34 3.97 6.57
C VAL A 82 17.53 5.29 7.29
N ARG A 83 16.53 6.16 7.23
CA ARG A 83 16.55 7.51 7.83
C ARG A 83 15.30 7.77 8.67
N ALA A 84 15.44 8.55 9.73
CA ALA A 84 14.33 9.02 10.52
C ALA A 84 13.32 9.81 9.64
N GLY A 85 12.04 9.56 9.84
CA GLY A 85 10.93 10.11 9.07
C GLY A 85 10.63 9.37 7.76
N GLN A 86 11.44 8.38 7.36
CA GLN A 86 11.16 7.54 6.20
C GLN A 86 9.96 6.63 6.48
N GLN A 87 9.18 6.36 5.45
CA GLN A 87 8.00 5.51 5.54
C GLN A 87 8.14 4.27 4.67
N PHE A 88 7.62 3.16 5.18
CA PHE A 88 7.65 1.87 4.49
C PHE A 88 6.29 1.18 4.58
N TYR A 89 5.87 0.55 3.51
CA TYR A 89 4.90 -0.54 3.58
C TYR A 89 5.49 -1.69 4.39
N VAL A 90 4.64 -2.37 5.14
CA VAL A 90 4.93 -3.66 5.75
C VAL A 90 4.16 -4.73 4.99
N ARG A 91 4.87 -5.72 4.48
CA ARG A 91 4.37 -6.73 3.57
C ARG A 91 4.62 -8.13 4.11
N ARG A 92 3.78 -9.08 3.69
CA ARG A 92 3.90 -10.50 4.02
C ARG A 92 3.61 -11.34 2.79
N VAL A 93 4.45 -12.33 2.52
CA VAL A 93 4.13 -13.35 1.51
C VAL A 93 3.14 -14.32 2.12
N VAL A 94 2.02 -14.52 1.46
CA VAL A 94 0.96 -15.44 1.87
C VAL A 94 0.78 -16.48 0.76
N SER A 95 0.68 -17.74 1.14
CA SER A 95 0.30 -18.79 0.19
C SER A 95 -1.18 -18.61 -0.19
N ASP A 96 -1.45 -18.48 -1.47
CA ASP A 96 -2.81 -18.46 -2.01
C ASP A 96 -2.99 -19.63 -2.98
N GLU A 97 -3.61 -20.70 -2.47
CA GLU A 97 -3.85 -21.92 -3.23
C GLU A 97 -4.93 -21.73 -4.30
N LEU A 98 -5.75 -20.70 -4.17
CA LEU A 98 -6.84 -20.37 -5.11
C LEU A 98 -6.33 -19.54 -6.30
N ALA A 99 -5.16 -18.91 -6.18
CA ALA A 99 -4.58 -18.13 -7.27
C ALA A 99 -4.37 -18.99 -8.52
N ILE A 100 -4.77 -18.48 -9.67
CA ILE A 100 -4.62 -19.18 -10.96
C ILE A 100 -3.16 -19.12 -11.40
N PRO A 101 -2.52 -20.27 -11.69
CA PRO A 101 -1.16 -20.28 -12.22
C PRO A 101 -1.09 -19.73 -13.64
N ALA A 102 -0.01 -19.01 -13.97
CA ALA A 102 0.36 -18.71 -15.34
C ALA A 102 1.39 -19.74 -15.80
N GLY A 103 0.96 -20.71 -16.62
CA GLY A 103 1.80 -21.83 -17.01
C GLY A 103 2.24 -22.67 -15.78
N PRO A 104 3.54 -22.96 -15.64
CA PRO A 104 4.05 -23.77 -14.51
C PRO A 104 4.16 -22.98 -13.19
N SER A 105 4.04 -21.65 -13.24
CA SER A 105 4.32 -20.78 -12.09
C SER A 105 3.02 -20.26 -11.46
N ARG A 106 2.91 -20.43 -10.15
CA ARG A 106 1.84 -19.79 -9.35
C ARG A 106 2.36 -18.47 -8.80
N PRO A 107 1.58 -17.37 -8.86
CA PRO A 107 2.02 -16.11 -8.30
C PRO A 107 2.08 -16.17 -6.76
N PHE A 108 3.07 -15.52 -6.18
CA PHE A 108 3.10 -15.23 -4.76
C PHE A 108 2.07 -14.14 -4.46
N SER A 109 1.22 -14.36 -3.47
CA SER A 109 0.36 -13.33 -2.90
C SER A 109 1.16 -12.51 -1.91
N ILE A 110 1.23 -11.19 -2.13
CA ILE A 110 1.92 -10.25 -1.25
C ILE A 110 0.85 -9.42 -0.55
N HIS A 111 0.66 -9.74 0.72
CA HIS A 111 -0.32 -9.08 1.57
C HIS A 111 0.25 -7.81 2.19
N THR A 112 -0.55 -6.75 2.28
CA THR A 112 -0.18 -5.50 2.96
C THR A 112 -0.63 -5.58 4.41
N ALA A 113 0.32 -5.73 5.34
CA ALA A 113 0.02 -5.71 6.77
C ALA A 113 -0.22 -4.30 7.33
N GLY A 114 0.33 -3.28 6.67
CA GLY A 114 0.20 -1.88 7.05
C GLY A 114 1.36 -1.03 6.55
N TRP A 115 1.63 0.09 7.23
CA TRP A 115 2.84 0.89 7.00
C TRP A 115 3.34 1.54 8.28
N VAL A 116 4.62 1.87 8.28
CA VAL A 116 5.35 2.39 9.42
C VAL A 116 6.10 3.68 9.09
N THR A 117 6.37 4.47 10.11
CA THR A 117 7.25 5.65 10.03
C THR A 117 8.44 5.45 10.96
N VAL A 118 9.63 5.51 10.42
CA VAL A 118 10.88 5.43 11.19
C VAL A 118 11.00 6.64 12.11
N ARG A 119 11.26 6.41 13.39
CA ARG A 119 11.45 7.46 14.42
C ARG A 119 12.91 7.70 14.72
N GLU A 120 13.65 6.62 14.92
CA GLU A 120 15.06 6.65 15.31
C GLU A 120 15.85 5.63 14.50
N THR A 121 17.11 5.93 14.24
CA THR A 121 18.01 5.03 13.51
C THR A 121 19.31 4.86 14.27
N LEU A 122 19.75 3.61 14.39
CA LEU A 122 21.09 3.20 14.79
C LEU A 122 21.88 2.78 13.54
N ALA A 123 23.08 2.22 13.73
CA ALA A 123 23.89 1.76 12.59
C ALA A 123 23.17 0.64 11.80
N ASP A 124 22.74 -0.42 12.50
CA ASP A 124 22.24 -1.66 11.90
C ASP A 124 20.76 -1.96 12.26
N SER A 125 20.10 -1.05 12.94
CA SER A 125 18.70 -1.19 13.34
C SER A 125 17.99 0.15 13.37
N SER A 126 16.67 0.12 13.41
CA SER A 126 15.86 1.32 13.60
C SER A 126 14.59 1.04 14.38
N VAL A 127 14.07 2.09 14.99
CA VAL A 127 12.81 2.12 15.72
C VAL A 127 11.78 2.80 14.82
N ALA A 128 10.67 2.13 14.58
CA ALA A 128 9.56 2.66 13.80
C ALA A 128 8.25 2.60 14.59
N VAL A 129 7.33 3.49 14.24
CA VAL A 129 5.95 3.47 14.77
C VAL A 129 5.03 3.01 13.66
N VAL A 130 4.13 2.08 13.98
CA VAL A 130 3.07 1.64 13.09
C VAL A 130 2.14 2.82 12.84
N SER A 131 2.14 3.33 11.61
CA SER A 131 1.29 4.47 11.22
C SER A 131 -0.14 4.03 10.92
N GLU A 132 -0.28 2.84 10.30
CA GLU A 132 -1.55 2.20 10.01
C GLU A 132 -1.37 0.68 9.98
N SER A 133 -2.43 -0.06 10.33
CA SER A 133 -2.45 -1.51 10.30
C SER A 133 -3.66 -2.00 9.49
N CYS A 134 -3.40 -2.73 8.42
CA CYS A 134 -4.41 -3.34 7.58
C CYS A 134 -4.86 -4.70 8.13
N ASP A 135 -3.88 -5.50 8.60
CA ASP A 135 -4.09 -6.88 9.08
C ASP A 135 -3.07 -7.28 10.16
N GLY A 136 -2.72 -6.38 11.05
CA GLY A 136 -1.73 -6.65 12.10
C GLY A 136 -0.33 -6.97 11.56
N ILE A 137 0.63 -6.17 11.96
CA ILE A 137 2.04 -6.35 11.59
C ILE A 137 2.65 -7.43 12.48
N SER A 138 3.45 -8.33 11.92
CA SER A 138 4.11 -9.43 12.63
C SER A 138 5.62 -9.38 12.52
N THR A 139 6.29 -10.03 13.47
CA THR A 139 7.73 -10.33 13.36
C THR A 139 7.99 -11.14 12.08
N GLY A 140 9.01 -10.76 11.33
CA GLY A 140 9.37 -11.37 10.05
C GLY A 140 8.69 -10.75 8.83
N ASP A 141 7.67 -9.90 9.01
CA ASP A 141 7.13 -9.11 7.90
C ASP A 141 8.23 -8.23 7.30
N PHE A 142 8.23 -8.06 5.98
CA PHE A 142 9.25 -7.29 5.29
C PHE A 142 8.78 -5.90 4.91
N LEU A 143 9.73 -5.01 4.66
CA LEU A 143 9.45 -3.63 4.37
C LEU A 143 9.84 -3.25 2.93
N GLU A 144 8.97 -2.47 2.30
CA GLU A 144 9.20 -1.82 1.01
C GLU A 144 8.98 -0.31 1.14
N PRO A 145 9.66 0.54 0.36
CA PRO A 145 9.40 1.98 0.40
C PRO A 145 7.92 2.29 0.17
N LEU A 146 7.36 3.17 1.01
CA LEU A 146 5.97 3.62 0.84
C LEU A 146 5.87 4.54 -0.38
N ILE A 147 5.38 3.99 -1.50
CA ILE A 147 5.04 4.73 -2.71
C ILE A 147 3.52 4.77 -2.81
N LEU A 148 2.93 5.95 -2.60
CA LEU A 148 1.49 6.09 -2.69
C LEU A 148 1.04 5.91 -4.15
N PRO A 149 0.00 5.09 -4.40
CA PRO A 149 -0.59 4.99 -5.71
C PRO A 149 -1.17 6.36 -6.12
N VAL A 150 -1.10 6.66 -7.40
CA VAL A 150 -1.73 7.86 -7.95
C VAL A 150 -3.25 7.69 -7.85
N ALA A 151 -3.96 8.77 -7.49
CA ALA A 151 -5.43 8.75 -7.46
C ALA A 151 -5.98 8.27 -8.81
N GLU A 152 -6.90 7.29 -8.74
CA GLU A 152 -7.49 6.70 -9.94
C GLU A 152 -8.39 7.72 -10.64
N THR A 153 -7.90 8.34 -11.71
CA THR A 153 -8.76 9.02 -12.68
C THR A 153 -8.96 8.05 -13.83
N GLU A 154 -10.21 7.64 -14.08
CA GLU A 154 -10.50 6.70 -15.16
C GLU A 154 -10.10 7.28 -16.52
N ILE A 155 -9.24 6.56 -17.22
CA ILE A 155 -8.79 6.89 -18.57
C ILE A 155 -9.35 5.84 -19.51
N ALA A 156 -10.33 6.23 -20.32
CA ALA A 156 -10.89 5.41 -21.38
C ALA A 156 -10.38 5.94 -22.73
N THR A 157 -9.29 5.38 -23.22
CA THR A 157 -8.76 5.69 -24.56
C THR A 157 -8.70 4.43 -25.40
N GLY A 158 -9.17 4.50 -26.66
CA GLY A 158 -9.17 3.38 -27.59
C GLY A 158 -10.37 2.44 -27.43
N GLU A 159 -10.24 1.24 -27.97
CA GLU A 159 -11.26 0.18 -27.95
C GLU A 159 -10.74 -1.06 -27.19
N PRO A 160 -11.64 -1.85 -26.56
CA PRO A 160 -11.24 -3.04 -25.84
C PRO A 160 -10.73 -4.14 -26.78
N ASP A 161 -9.50 -4.59 -26.58
CA ASP A 161 -8.87 -5.68 -27.35
C ASP A 161 -9.20 -7.05 -26.73
N PHE A 162 -10.13 -7.76 -27.34
CA PHE A 162 -10.54 -9.11 -26.93
C PHE A 162 -9.62 -10.22 -27.45
N SER A 163 -8.67 -9.91 -28.33
CA SER A 163 -7.81 -10.92 -28.99
C SER A 163 -6.65 -11.37 -28.09
N ARG A 164 -6.23 -10.53 -27.16
CA ARG A 164 -5.13 -10.79 -26.23
C ARG A 164 -5.52 -10.39 -24.81
N PRO A 165 -6.50 -11.10 -24.21
CA PRO A 165 -7.01 -10.74 -22.91
C PRO A 165 -5.98 -10.99 -21.81
N ALA A 166 -6.12 -10.25 -20.72
CA ALA A 166 -5.61 -10.62 -19.42
C ALA A 166 -6.58 -11.60 -18.75
N GLN A 167 -6.15 -12.24 -17.67
CA GLN A 167 -6.97 -13.13 -16.86
C GLN A 167 -6.99 -12.66 -15.40
N VAL A 168 -8.13 -12.77 -14.76
CA VAL A 168 -8.28 -12.58 -13.31
C VAL A 168 -7.64 -13.77 -12.59
N ILE A 169 -6.54 -13.55 -11.88
CA ILE A 169 -5.73 -14.63 -11.29
C ILE A 169 -5.85 -14.74 -9.78
N MET A 170 -6.27 -13.66 -9.10
CA MET A 170 -6.32 -13.60 -7.65
C MET A 170 -7.31 -12.54 -7.20
N ALA A 171 -7.95 -12.75 -6.06
CA ALA A 171 -8.78 -11.76 -5.39
C ALA A 171 -8.21 -11.45 -4.00
N ASP A 172 -8.68 -10.36 -3.42
CA ASP A 172 -8.34 -9.97 -2.06
C ASP A 172 -8.85 -11.00 -1.03
N GLU A 173 -8.13 -11.18 0.07
CA GLU A 173 -8.52 -12.07 1.19
C GLU A 173 -8.86 -13.51 0.78
N ARG A 174 -8.20 -14.08 -0.24
CA ARG A 174 -8.46 -15.44 -0.77
C ARG A 174 -9.91 -15.64 -1.26
N ARG A 175 -10.58 -14.59 -1.64
CA ARG A 175 -11.92 -14.72 -2.26
C ARG A 175 -11.80 -15.29 -3.67
N GLN A 176 -12.84 -15.94 -4.12
CA GLN A 176 -12.93 -16.43 -5.52
C GLN A 176 -13.80 -15.51 -6.37
N LEU A 177 -14.61 -14.69 -5.74
CA LEU A 177 -15.61 -13.84 -6.35
C LEU A 177 -15.38 -12.38 -5.99
N GLY A 178 -15.58 -11.51 -6.95
CA GLY A 178 -15.60 -10.06 -6.78
C GLY A 178 -16.89 -9.44 -7.29
N VAL A 179 -17.30 -8.37 -6.65
CA VAL A 179 -18.43 -7.53 -7.04
C VAL A 179 -17.97 -6.09 -7.20
N SER A 180 -18.86 -5.19 -7.60
CA SER A 180 -18.56 -3.75 -7.70
C SER A 180 -17.85 -3.24 -6.43
N GLY A 181 -16.71 -2.56 -6.59
CA GLY A 181 -15.84 -2.07 -5.52
C GLY A 181 -14.75 -3.05 -5.06
N SER A 182 -14.85 -4.35 -5.37
CA SER A 182 -13.84 -5.35 -5.02
C SER A 182 -12.52 -5.09 -5.76
N LEU A 183 -11.42 -5.48 -5.10
CA LEU A 183 -10.08 -5.48 -5.67
C LEU A 183 -9.73 -6.89 -6.15
N MET A 184 -9.25 -7.01 -7.38
CA MET A 184 -8.77 -8.27 -7.96
C MET A 184 -7.51 -8.05 -8.77
N ILE A 185 -6.72 -9.09 -8.95
CA ILE A 185 -5.43 -9.04 -9.64
C ILE A 185 -5.55 -9.76 -10.98
N ILE A 186 -4.92 -9.17 -12.00
CA ILE A 186 -4.82 -9.74 -13.35
C ILE A 186 -3.37 -10.04 -13.70
N ASP A 187 -3.17 -10.98 -14.63
CA ASP A 187 -1.87 -11.50 -15.10
C ASP A 187 -1.18 -10.58 -16.14
N ARG A 188 -1.48 -9.30 -16.12
CA ARG A 188 -0.83 -8.29 -16.97
C ARG A 188 -0.48 -7.07 -16.13
N GLY A 189 0.71 -6.53 -16.36
CA GLY A 189 1.25 -5.38 -15.64
C GLY A 189 1.83 -4.30 -16.55
N SER A 190 2.76 -3.52 -16.02
CA SER A 190 3.42 -2.44 -16.76
C SER A 190 4.18 -2.92 -17.99
N ASP A 191 4.75 -4.14 -17.96
CA ASP A 191 5.45 -4.75 -19.10
C ASP A 191 4.50 -5.04 -20.27
N HIS A 192 3.20 -5.09 -20.00
CA HIS A 192 2.14 -5.23 -21.00
C HIS A 192 1.48 -3.89 -21.38
N GLY A 193 2.05 -2.77 -20.89
CA GLY A 193 1.58 -1.41 -21.18
C GLY A 193 0.42 -0.94 -20.32
N LEU A 194 0.07 -1.66 -19.24
CA LEU A 194 -0.95 -1.22 -18.29
C LEU A 194 -0.46 -0.06 -17.42
N ARG A 195 -1.36 0.85 -17.11
CA ARG A 195 -1.12 2.02 -16.27
C ARG A 195 -2.28 2.25 -15.29
N PRO A 196 -2.04 2.79 -14.10
CA PRO A 196 -3.10 3.20 -13.19
C PRO A 196 -4.10 4.15 -13.88
N GLY A 197 -5.39 3.97 -13.57
CA GLY A 197 -6.49 4.71 -14.18
C GLY A 197 -7.02 4.12 -15.49
N GLN A 198 -6.31 3.20 -16.13
CA GLN A 198 -6.75 2.61 -17.42
C GLN A 198 -8.01 1.77 -17.23
N ARG A 199 -9.00 2.01 -18.12
CA ARG A 199 -10.25 1.23 -18.15
C ARG A 199 -10.02 -0.16 -18.71
N LEU A 200 -10.76 -1.12 -18.17
CA LEU A 200 -10.76 -2.53 -18.56
C LEU A 200 -12.19 -3.00 -18.80
N THR A 201 -12.39 -3.93 -19.72
CA THR A 201 -13.68 -4.61 -19.91
C THR A 201 -13.57 -6.06 -19.44
N LEU A 202 -14.42 -6.42 -18.48
CA LEU A 202 -14.57 -7.78 -17.97
C LEU A 202 -15.50 -8.59 -18.85
N PHE A 203 -15.11 -9.79 -19.25
CA PHE A 203 -15.91 -10.62 -20.15
C PHE A 203 -15.64 -12.12 -19.97
N ARG A 204 -16.54 -12.92 -20.49
CA ARG A 204 -16.39 -14.38 -20.63
C ARG A 204 -16.48 -14.77 -22.10
N PRO A 205 -15.80 -15.85 -22.52
CA PRO A 205 -16.05 -16.43 -23.83
C PRO A 205 -17.51 -16.81 -23.97
N GLY A 206 -18.01 -16.83 -25.20
CA GLY A 206 -19.33 -17.40 -25.49
C GLY A 206 -19.44 -18.87 -25.08
N ILE A 207 -20.62 -19.45 -25.15
CA ILE A 207 -20.89 -20.83 -24.70
C ILE A 207 -19.91 -21.80 -25.37
N ASN A 208 -19.13 -22.52 -24.57
CA ASN A 208 -18.08 -23.44 -25.04
C ASN A 208 -17.02 -22.75 -25.94
N GLY A 209 -16.79 -21.45 -25.77
CA GLY A 209 -15.86 -20.68 -26.59
C GLY A 209 -16.39 -20.30 -27.97
N VAL A 210 -17.66 -20.58 -28.24
CA VAL A 210 -18.33 -20.27 -29.53
C VAL A 210 -19.33 -19.13 -29.33
N GLY A 211 -19.42 -18.25 -30.33
CA GLY A 211 -20.36 -17.12 -30.30
C GLY A 211 -19.74 -15.82 -29.74
N PRO A 212 -20.58 -14.80 -29.56
CA PRO A 212 -20.11 -13.49 -29.10
C PRO A 212 -19.63 -13.57 -27.63
N VAL A 213 -18.66 -12.71 -27.31
CA VAL A 213 -18.20 -12.54 -25.92
C VAL A 213 -19.31 -11.98 -25.04
N ILE A 214 -19.40 -12.48 -23.82
CA ILE A 214 -20.37 -12.03 -22.81
C ILE A 214 -19.68 -10.98 -21.93
N ARG A 215 -19.99 -9.72 -22.12
CA ARG A 215 -19.48 -8.64 -21.25
C ARG A 215 -20.17 -8.71 -19.91
N ILE A 216 -19.40 -8.78 -18.82
CA ILE A 216 -19.90 -8.84 -17.45
C ILE A 216 -19.72 -7.53 -16.68
N GLY A 217 -18.89 -6.61 -17.19
CA GLY A 217 -18.71 -5.33 -16.55
C GLY A 217 -17.46 -4.60 -17.00
N HIS A 218 -17.04 -3.63 -16.19
CA HIS A 218 -15.80 -2.92 -16.38
C HIS A 218 -15.01 -2.85 -15.07
N ALA A 219 -13.72 -2.55 -15.19
CA ALA A 219 -12.84 -2.30 -14.06
C ALA A 219 -11.88 -1.16 -14.41
N VAL A 220 -11.17 -0.66 -13.40
CA VAL A 220 -10.12 0.35 -13.58
C VAL A 220 -8.85 -0.19 -12.93
N VAL A 221 -7.71 -0.01 -13.60
CA VAL A 221 -6.40 -0.35 -13.05
C VAL A 221 -6.10 0.56 -11.86
N ALA A 222 -5.96 0.00 -10.68
CA ALA A 222 -5.71 0.72 -9.46
C ALA A 222 -4.20 0.91 -9.19
N SER A 223 -3.41 -0.14 -9.45
CA SER A 223 -1.94 -0.10 -9.41
C SER A 223 -1.34 -1.17 -10.32
N THR A 224 -0.09 -0.99 -10.71
CA THR A 224 0.63 -1.92 -11.58
C THR A 224 1.93 -2.37 -10.94
N GLN A 225 2.23 -3.66 -11.09
CA GLN A 225 3.55 -4.25 -10.97
C GLN A 225 4.08 -4.57 -12.38
N GLN A 226 5.27 -5.13 -12.50
CA GLN A 226 5.83 -5.47 -13.81
C GLN A 226 4.92 -6.45 -14.59
N GLU A 227 4.55 -7.56 -13.97
CA GLU A 227 3.83 -8.65 -14.60
C GLU A 227 2.32 -8.69 -14.28
N THR A 228 1.90 -8.04 -13.20
CA THR A 228 0.53 -8.07 -12.68
C THR A 228 -0.03 -6.67 -12.44
N SER A 229 -1.34 -6.54 -12.36
CA SER A 229 -2.00 -5.29 -11.94
C SER A 229 -3.14 -5.57 -10.99
N LEU A 230 -3.29 -4.70 -10.01
CA LEU A 230 -4.47 -4.62 -9.17
C LEU A 230 -5.53 -3.80 -9.92
N MET A 231 -6.71 -4.33 -10.05
CA MET A 231 -7.87 -3.62 -10.60
C MET A 231 -8.97 -3.47 -9.56
N ARG A 232 -9.72 -2.37 -9.67
CA ARG A 232 -10.98 -2.17 -8.94
C ARG A 232 -12.13 -2.44 -9.88
N ILE A 233 -13.02 -3.34 -9.47
CA ILE A 233 -14.23 -3.66 -10.23
C ILE A 233 -15.20 -2.46 -10.16
N GLY A 234 -15.63 -2.00 -11.33
CA GLY A 234 -16.68 -1.00 -11.48
C GLY A 234 -18.08 -1.63 -11.49
N ALA A 235 -18.98 -1.10 -12.31
CA ALA A 235 -20.32 -1.69 -12.46
C ALA A 235 -20.23 -3.03 -13.21
N THR A 236 -20.96 -4.03 -12.68
CA THR A 236 -21.06 -5.37 -13.25
C THR A 236 -22.50 -5.84 -13.30
N THR A 237 -22.79 -6.77 -14.21
CA THR A 237 -24.10 -7.44 -14.33
C THR A 237 -24.16 -8.73 -13.51
N GLY A 238 -23.05 -9.15 -12.91
CA GLY A 238 -22.92 -10.33 -12.06
C GLY A 238 -21.56 -10.33 -11.36
N GLU A 239 -21.28 -11.39 -10.58
CA GLU A 239 -20.00 -11.58 -9.94
C GLU A 239 -18.87 -11.82 -10.95
N VAL A 240 -17.70 -11.28 -10.66
CA VAL A 240 -16.43 -11.55 -11.36
C VAL A 240 -15.75 -12.71 -10.64
N GLN A 241 -15.30 -13.71 -11.40
CA GLN A 241 -14.69 -14.93 -10.88
C GLN A 241 -13.19 -14.99 -11.24
N LEU A 242 -12.43 -15.77 -10.49
CA LEU A 242 -11.09 -16.16 -10.91
C LEU A 242 -11.22 -16.90 -12.25
N GLY A 243 -10.36 -16.55 -13.20
CA GLY A 243 -10.40 -17.08 -14.57
C GLY A 243 -11.19 -16.24 -15.57
N ASP A 244 -11.99 -15.28 -15.13
CA ASP A 244 -12.65 -14.35 -16.05
C ASP A 244 -11.61 -13.55 -16.84
N LEU A 245 -11.98 -13.19 -18.06
CA LEU A 245 -11.08 -12.51 -18.99
C LEU A 245 -11.27 -11.00 -18.95
N VAL A 246 -10.20 -10.29 -19.25
CA VAL A 246 -10.11 -8.84 -19.19
C VAL A 246 -9.54 -8.28 -20.49
N ALA A 247 -10.35 -7.54 -21.24
CA ALA A 247 -9.92 -6.83 -22.43
C ALA A 247 -9.30 -5.48 -22.03
N ILE A 248 -8.09 -5.23 -22.54
CA ILE A 248 -7.31 -4.02 -22.32
C ILE A 248 -7.61 -3.06 -23.46
N TYR A 249 -7.84 -1.79 -23.16
CA TYR A 249 -8.05 -0.75 -24.16
C TYR A 249 -6.73 -0.37 -24.86
N ARG A 250 -6.76 -0.28 -26.18
CA ARG A 250 -5.62 0.06 -27.05
C ARG A 250 -6.01 1.05 -28.13
#